data_5406d0bb802b772033931457f3ee5a3f
#
_entry.id   5406d0bb802b772033931457f3ee5a3f
#
_cell.length_a   1.000
_cell.length_b   1.000
_cell.length_c   1.000
_cell.angle_alpha   90.00
_cell.angle_beta   90.00
_cell.angle_gamma   90.00
#
_symmetry.space_group_name_H-M   'P 1'
#
loop_
_entity.id
_entity.type
_entity.pdbx_description
1 polymer ?
#
loop_
_entity_poly.entity_id
_entity_poly.type
_entity_poly.pdbx_seq_one_letter_code
_entity_poly.pdbx_strand_id
1 'polypeptide(L)'
;FVMRGVNVPHAWFSSQTSQSLADISATGANSVRVVLSSGSRWSRTSASDVQAIIDTCKANNLIAVLEVHDTTGYGEQAGAQTLSGAVDYWLDIASVLQGEEDYVIINIGNEPFGNGASASEWINGHANAINRLRSAGLTHTLMVDAPNWGQDWQGLMRANAPAVLSADVDNNVVFSVHMYQVYDTANKVQSYINGFVSDGLPLVVGEFAADHFAEDVAEGAILQAAQNAGVGYLGWSWSGNSSDLASLDIVENFNPSNLTSWGQTLINGANGIAATSATASVYSGGDSNNGGNSNGGNASCGTQDGNPICCDVNSDPDGDGWGWENNQSCVVTNSSNNSNNNPACGTQDGTPICCDANSDPDGDGWGWENEQSCIAVSTGDNSSSGGSCDWHGSIYPVCQNTSSGWGWESDQSCISQMTCDSQ
;
A
#
# COMPACT_ATOMS: atom_id res chain seq x y z
N PHE A 1 5.46 4.94 3.14
CA PHE A 1 5.83 3.53 2.93
C PHE A 1 4.58 2.70 2.69
N VAL A 2 4.56 1.93 1.61
CA VAL A 2 3.45 1.06 1.24
C VAL A 2 3.93 -0.39 1.30
N MET A 3 3.34 -1.19 2.18
CA MET A 3 3.71 -2.60 2.36
C MET A 3 3.39 -3.43 1.12
N ARG A 4 4.35 -4.20 0.65
CA ARG A 4 4.25 -5.20 -0.40
C ARG A 4 4.96 -6.45 0.09
N GLY A 5 4.23 -7.40 0.62
CA GLY A 5 4.87 -8.48 1.34
C GLY A 5 4.07 -9.77 1.48
N VAL A 6 4.57 -10.61 2.37
CA VAL A 6 4.15 -12.01 2.54
C VAL A 6 4.08 -12.36 4.02
N ASN A 7 3.13 -13.21 4.40
CA ASN A 7 3.05 -13.81 5.73
C ASN A 7 4.01 -14.99 5.86
N VAL A 8 4.74 -15.07 6.99
CA VAL A 8 5.77 -16.08 7.28
C VAL A 8 5.36 -16.91 8.49
N PRO A 9 5.15 -18.23 8.36
CA PRO A 9 4.59 -19.08 9.41
C PRO A 9 5.63 -19.54 10.45
N HIS A 10 6.32 -18.58 11.11
CA HIS A 10 7.43 -18.86 12.02
C HIS A 10 7.04 -19.76 13.20
N ALA A 11 5.89 -19.53 13.82
CA ALA A 11 5.46 -20.29 15.01
C ALA A 11 5.42 -21.82 14.77
N TRP A 12 5.24 -22.24 13.53
CA TRP A 12 5.16 -23.67 13.16
C TRP A 12 6.41 -24.17 12.43
N PHE A 13 7.14 -23.28 11.77
CA PHE A 13 8.28 -23.60 10.91
C PHE A 13 9.50 -22.72 11.19
N SER A 14 9.85 -22.55 12.47
CA SER A 14 10.92 -21.63 12.91
C SER A 14 12.27 -21.89 12.24
N SER A 15 12.60 -23.16 11.93
CA SER A 15 13.84 -23.53 11.24
C SER A 15 13.91 -23.05 9.78
N GLN A 16 12.76 -22.72 9.16
CA GLN A 16 12.69 -22.22 7.78
C GLN A 16 12.76 -20.69 7.72
N THR A 17 12.52 -19.99 8.83
CA THR A 17 12.27 -18.54 8.83
C THR A 17 13.41 -17.74 8.23
N SER A 18 14.65 -17.97 8.66
CA SER A 18 15.78 -17.16 8.18
C SER A 18 15.98 -17.27 6.66
N GLN A 19 15.86 -18.48 6.11
CA GLN A 19 15.96 -18.68 4.66
C GLN A 19 14.75 -18.09 3.94
N SER A 20 13.53 -18.28 4.47
CA SER A 20 12.31 -17.70 3.89
C SER A 20 12.37 -16.17 3.81
N LEU A 21 12.91 -15.50 4.83
CA LEU A 21 13.06 -14.04 4.82
C LEU A 21 14.00 -13.57 3.69
N ALA A 22 15.12 -14.28 3.49
CA ALA A 22 16.04 -13.98 2.39
C ALA A 22 15.39 -14.24 1.01
N ASP A 23 14.69 -15.36 0.88
CA ASP A 23 14.01 -15.73 -0.37
C ASP A 23 12.87 -14.76 -0.71
N ILE A 24 12.10 -14.33 0.30
CA ILE A 24 11.02 -13.32 0.12
C ILE A 24 11.61 -11.98 -0.29
N SER A 25 12.68 -11.53 0.35
CA SER A 25 13.37 -10.30 -0.06
C SER A 25 13.84 -10.36 -1.52
N ALA A 26 14.33 -11.50 -1.97
CA ALA A 26 14.76 -11.72 -3.35
C ALA A 26 13.61 -11.61 -4.37
N THR A 27 12.35 -11.71 -3.96
CA THR A 27 11.18 -11.45 -4.82
C THR A 27 10.92 -9.96 -5.06
N GLY A 28 11.62 -9.09 -4.33
CA GLY A 28 11.39 -7.64 -4.31
C GLY A 28 10.44 -7.19 -3.21
N ALA A 29 9.97 -8.08 -2.32
CA ALA A 29 9.16 -7.69 -1.17
C ALA A 29 9.90 -6.69 -0.27
N ASN A 30 9.15 -5.77 0.34
CA ASN A 30 9.67 -4.76 1.26
C ASN A 30 9.23 -4.97 2.70
N SER A 31 8.36 -5.94 2.94
CA SER A 31 7.81 -6.25 4.26
C SER A 31 7.45 -7.72 4.38
N VAL A 32 7.41 -8.20 5.60
CA VAL A 32 6.91 -9.53 5.97
C VAL A 32 6.05 -9.42 7.21
N ARG A 33 4.99 -10.24 7.30
CA ARG A 33 4.23 -10.42 8.53
C ARG A 33 4.57 -11.77 9.12
N VAL A 34 5.20 -11.75 10.29
CA VAL A 34 5.77 -12.96 10.91
C VAL A 34 4.87 -13.46 12.02
N VAL A 35 4.38 -14.67 11.85
CA VAL A 35 3.51 -15.37 12.79
C VAL A 35 4.32 -15.79 14.01
N LEU A 36 4.04 -15.20 15.18
CA LEU A 36 4.62 -15.56 16.46
C LEU A 36 3.58 -16.25 17.34
N SER A 37 4.06 -16.89 18.42
CA SER A 37 3.20 -17.43 19.47
C SER A 37 3.60 -16.90 20.83
N SER A 38 2.60 -16.50 21.59
CA SER A 38 2.73 -16.12 23.01
C SER A 38 2.95 -17.31 23.94
N GLY A 39 2.73 -18.54 23.44
CA GLY A 39 2.80 -19.78 24.21
C GLY A 39 1.44 -20.26 24.72
N SER A 40 0.34 -19.64 24.34
CA SER A 40 -1.00 -20.05 24.74
C SER A 40 -1.51 -21.24 23.94
N ARG A 41 -1.30 -21.23 22.61
CA ARG A 41 -1.76 -22.30 21.72
C ARG A 41 -0.60 -23.13 21.15
N TRP A 42 0.53 -22.50 20.89
CA TRP A 42 1.71 -23.13 20.31
C TRP A 42 2.96 -22.85 21.15
N SER A 43 4.10 -23.37 20.74
CA SER A 43 5.36 -23.10 21.44
C SER A 43 5.66 -21.59 21.42
N ARG A 44 5.93 -21.03 22.61
CA ARG A 44 6.23 -19.61 22.75
C ARG A 44 7.45 -19.22 21.91
N THR A 45 7.31 -18.19 21.09
CA THR A 45 8.44 -17.54 20.43
C THR A 45 9.19 -16.71 21.49
N SER A 46 10.46 -17.02 21.70
CA SER A 46 11.27 -16.34 22.72
C SER A 46 11.70 -14.94 22.27
N ALA A 47 12.10 -14.08 23.22
CA ALA A 47 12.68 -12.78 22.92
C ALA A 47 13.94 -12.90 22.02
N SER A 48 14.77 -13.94 22.21
CA SER A 48 15.93 -14.18 21.35
C SER A 48 15.56 -14.58 19.94
N ASP A 49 14.46 -15.32 19.74
CA ASP A 49 13.98 -15.65 18.38
C ASP A 49 13.43 -14.40 17.69
N VAL A 50 12.69 -13.56 18.44
CA VAL A 50 12.18 -12.28 17.91
C VAL A 50 13.33 -11.36 17.50
N GLN A 51 14.39 -11.25 18.32
CA GLN A 51 15.57 -10.46 17.97
C GLN A 51 16.23 -11.01 16.68
N ALA A 52 16.39 -12.33 16.56
CA ALA A 52 16.97 -12.94 15.37
C ALA A 52 16.10 -12.69 14.11
N ILE A 53 14.78 -12.67 14.24
CA ILE A 53 13.85 -12.33 13.15
C ILE A 53 14.07 -10.87 12.73
N ILE A 54 14.09 -9.94 13.69
CA ILE A 54 14.30 -8.50 13.42
C ILE A 54 15.65 -8.30 12.71
N ASP A 55 16.74 -8.88 13.24
CA ASP A 55 18.07 -8.76 12.66
C ASP A 55 18.10 -9.32 11.23
N THR A 56 17.43 -10.45 10.99
CA THR A 56 17.35 -11.05 9.65
C THR A 56 16.51 -10.19 8.69
N CYS A 57 15.40 -9.61 9.14
CA CYS A 57 14.61 -8.69 8.33
C CYS A 57 15.43 -7.45 7.95
N LYS A 58 16.15 -6.84 8.91
CA LYS A 58 17.03 -5.69 8.67
C LYS A 58 18.14 -6.02 7.66
N ALA A 59 18.76 -7.19 7.80
CA ALA A 59 19.81 -7.64 6.87
C ALA A 59 19.29 -7.87 5.43
N ASN A 60 17.98 -8.06 5.27
CA ASN A 60 17.32 -8.29 3.99
C ASN A 60 16.43 -7.08 3.54
N ASN A 61 16.57 -5.91 4.16
CA ASN A 61 15.80 -4.69 3.86
C ASN A 61 14.27 -4.88 3.94
N LEU A 62 13.81 -5.70 4.88
CA LEU A 62 12.40 -6.00 5.12
C LEU A 62 11.91 -5.29 6.38
N ILE A 63 10.77 -4.62 6.31
CA ILE A 63 10.03 -4.18 7.50
C ILE A 63 9.34 -5.40 8.11
N ALA A 64 9.57 -5.63 9.40
CA ALA A 64 8.99 -6.73 10.14
C ALA A 64 7.64 -6.33 10.76
N VAL A 65 6.54 -6.89 10.27
CA VAL A 65 5.25 -6.87 10.98
C VAL A 65 5.22 -8.13 11.85
N LEU A 66 5.33 -7.96 13.16
CA LEU A 66 5.33 -9.06 14.12
C LEU A 66 3.92 -9.23 14.69
N GLU A 67 3.35 -10.43 14.70
CA GLU A 67 2.00 -10.68 15.17
C GLU A 67 1.91 -11.87 16.13
N VAL A 68 0.99 -11.82 17.12
CA VAL A 68 0.66 -12.93 18.00
C VAL A 68 -0.55 -13.68 17.47
N HIS A 69 -0.33 -14.92 17.01
CA HIS A 69 -1.37 -15.73 16.34
C HIS A 69 -2.31 -16.46 17.30
N ASP A 70 -1.95 -16.53 18.58
CA ASP A 70 -2.74 -17.25 19.60
C ASP A 70 -4.13 -16.65 19.81
N THR A 71 -4.38 -15.42 19.40
CA THR A 71 -5.67 -14.72 19.56
C THR A 71 -6.71 -15.09 18.52
N THR A 72 -6.33 -15.78 17.44
CA THR A 72 -7.19 -16.10 16.30
C THR A 72 -8.52 -16.70 16.73
N GLY A 73 -9.62 -15.99 16.39
CA GLY A 73 -10.97 -16.44 16.64
C GLY A 73 -11.39 -16.41 18.12
N TYR A 74 -10.76 -15.58 18.97
CA TYR A 74 -11.14 -15.44 20.36
C TYR A 74 -12.66 -15.20 20.52
N GLY A 75 -13.25 -15.92 21.45
CA GLY A 75 -14.70 -15.95 21.69
C GLY A 75 -15.42 -17.13 21.02
N GLU A 76 -14.85 -17.70 19.97
CA GLU A 76 -15.40 -18.84 19.23
C GLU A 76 -14.44 -20.03 19.17
N GLN A 77 -13.14 -19.76 18.92
CA GLN A 77 -12.12 -20.80 18.84
C GLN A 77 -11.66 -21.24 20.23
N ALA A 78 -11.81 -22.53 20.51
CA ALA A 78 -11.34 -23.10 21.79
C ALA A 78 -9.82 -22.92 21.97
N GLY A 79 -9.40 -22.41 23.11
CA GLY A 79 -8.00 -22.15 23.44
C GLY A 79 -7.43 -20.86 22.85
N ALA A 80 -8.20 -20.09 22.09
CA ALA A 80 -7.76 -18.78 21.65
C ALA A 80 -7.51 -17.84 22.84
N GLN A 81 -6.40 -17.11 22.78
CA GLN A 81 -6.00 -16.18 23.82
C GLN A 81 -6.75 -14.86 23.70
N THR A 82 -6.95 -14.18 24.81
CA THR A 82 -7.46 -12.81 24.82
C THR A 82 -6.44 -11.83 24.21
N LEU A 83 -6.91 -10.73 23.65
CA LEU A 83 -6.04 -9.65 23.20
C LEU A 83 -5.17 -9.09 24.35
N SER A 84 -5.72 -9.04 25.57
CA SER A 84 -4.95 -8.66 26.78
C SER A 84 -3.78 -9.60 27.04
N GLY A 85 -3.95 -10.90 26.84
CA GLY A 85 -2.88 -11.87 27.02
C GLY A 85 -1.80 -11.77 25.92
N ALA A 86 -2.19 -11.38 24.70
CA ALA A 86 -1.21 -11.03 23.65
C ALA A 86 -0.38 -9.80 24.06
N VAL A 87 -1.01 -8.79 24.67
CA VAL A 87 -0.29 -7.62 25.21
C VAL A 87 0.69 -8.02 26.31
N ASP A 88 0.34 -8.96 27.20
CA ASP A 88 1.28 -9.47 28.21
C ASP A 88 2.54 -10.03 27.57
N TYR A 89 2.40 -10.77 26.46
CA TYR A 89 3.56 -11.26 25.69
C TYR A 89 4.42 -10.12 25.13
N TRP A 90 3.81 -9.10 24.51
CA TRP A 90 4.56 -7.96 23.99
C TRP A 90 5.34 -7.22 25.08
N LEU A 91 4.75 -7.07 26.26
CA LEU A 91 5.41 -6.44 27.41
C LEU A 91 6.58 -7.27 27.92
N ASP A 92 6.44 -8.60 27.95
CA ASP A 92 7.52 -9.51 28.37
C ASP A 92 8.74 -9.44 27.46
N ILE A 93 8.55 -9.17 26.15
CA ILE A 93 9.64 -9.09 25.18
C ILE A 93 9.98 -7.64 24.77
N ALA A 94 9.45 -6.64 25.46
CA ALA A 94 9.61 -5.23 25.10
C ALA A 94 11.07 -4.79 24.93
N SER A 95 12.00 -5.42 25.66
CA SER A 95 13.44 -5.09 25.59
C SER A 95 14.09 -5.36 24.23
N VAL A 96 13.52 -6.25 23.41
CA VAL A 96 14.03 -6.53 22.06
C VAL A 96 13.26 -5.78 20.97
N LEU A 97 12.21 -5.07 21.36
CA LEU A 97 11.42 -4.21 20.47
C LEU A 97 11.85 -2.75 20.55
N GLN A 98 12.20 -2.27 21.77
CA GLN A 98 12.60 -0.89 22.01
C GLN A 98 13.85 -0.51 21.20
N GLY A 99 13.76 0.58 20.42
CA GLY A 99 14.80 1.04 19.51
C GLY A 99 14.70 0.46 18.10
N GLU A 100 13.67 -0.38 17.83
CA GLU A 100 13.41 -0.98 16.53
C GLU A 100 12.17 -0.38 15.84
N GLU A 101 11.68 0.77 16.29
CA GLU A 101 10.46 1.43 15.84
C GLU A 101 10.44 1.73 14.33
N ASP A 102 11.60 1.99 13.74
CA ASP A 102 11.74 2.24 12.30
C ASP A 102 11.67 0.97 11.45
N TYR A 103 11.83 -0.21 12.06
CA TYR A 103 11.95 -1.50 11.38
C TYR A 103 10.83 -2.47 11.72
N VAL A 104 10.11 -2.22 12.81
CA VAL A 104 9.11 -3.13 13.37
C VAL A 104 7.75 -2.47 13.50
N ILE A 105 6.72 -3.16 13.02
CA ILE A 105 5.31 -2.87 13.26
C ILE A 105 4.79 -3.96 14.19
N ILE A 106 4.10 -3.59 15.26
CA ILE A 106 3.49 -4.55 16.20
C ILE A 106 2.03 -4.76 15.80
N ASN A 107 1.73 -5.92 15.20
CA ASN A 107 0.36 -6.37 15.02
C ASN A 107 -0.11 -7.01 16.33
N ILE A 108 -0.95 -6.31 17.07
CA ILE A 108 -1.22 -6.58 18.49
C ILE A 108 -1.68 -8.01 18.73
N GLY A 109 -2.55 -8.54 17.86
CA GLY A 109 -2.99 -9.91 17.87
C GLY A 109 -3.72 -10.24 16.58
N ASN A 110 -3.51 -11.45 16.06
CA ASN A 110 -4.16 -11.94 14.85
C ASN A 110 -5.64 -12.22 15.10
N GLU A 111 -6.53 -11.67 14.28
CA GLU A 111 -7.97 -11.96 14.26
C GLU A 111 -8.59 -12.10 15.66
N PRO A 112 -8.38 -11.11 16.54
CA PRO A 112 -8.57 -11.29 18.00
C PRO A 112 -10.02 -11.39 18.45
N PHE A 113 -10.98 -11.38 17.52
CA PHE A 113 -12.41 -11.44 17.79
C PHE A 113 -13.14 -12.27 16.71
N GLY A 114 -13.92 -13.25 17.14
CA GLY A 114 -14.80 -14.04 16.28
C GLY A 114 -16.05 -13.28 15.82
N ASN A 115 -17.01 -14.01 15.25
CA ASN A 115 -18.22 -13.42 14.65
C ASN A 115 -19.21 -12.82 15.67
N GLY A 116 -19.14 -13.27 16.92
CA GLY A 116 -20.01 -12.80 17.98
C GLY A 116 -19.58 -11.49 18.65
N ALA A 117 -18.46 -10.90 18.27
CA ALA A 117 -17.94 -9.69 18.89
C ALA A 117 -18.85 -8.48 18.66
N SER A 118 -19.06 -7.69 19.69
CA SER A 118 -19.71 -6.39 19.61
C SER A 118 -18.70 -5.28 19.26
N ALA A 119 -19.19 -4.18 18.70
CA ALA A 119 -18.38 -2.99 18.45
C ALA A 119 -17.66 -2.50 19.73
N SER A 120 -18.34 -2.52 20.89
CA SER A 120 -17.75 -2.09 22.16
C SER A 120 -16.63 -3.01 22.65
N GLU A 121 -16.74 -4.31 22.44
CA GLU A 121 -15.65 -5.26 22.78
C GLU A 121 -14.43 -5.02 21.92
N TRP A 122 -14.61 -4.83 20.59
CA TRP A 122 -13.52 -4.54 19.66
C TRP A 122 -12.84 -3.21 19.99
N ILE A 123 -13.61 -2.13 20.19
CA ILE A 123 -13.09 -0.79 20.56
C ILE A 123 -12.33 -0.85 21.89
N ASN A 124 -12.99 -1.33 22.93
CA ASN A 124 -12.41 -1.30 24.29
C ASN A 124 -11.19 -2.24 24.40
N GLY A 125 -11.25 -3.39 23.74
CA GLY A 125 -10.14 -4.33 23.70
C GLY A 125 -8.89 -3.70 23.09
N HIS A 126 -9.02 -3.08 21.92
CA HIS A 126 -7.88 -2.44 21.25
C HIS A 126 -7.44 -1.15 21.95
N ALA A 127 -8.35 -0.30 22.41
CA ALA A 127 -8.00 0.90 23.17
C ALA A 127 -7.20 0.55 24.45
N ASN A 128 -7.59 -0.51 25.16
CA ASN A 128 -6.85 -0.99 26.33
C ASN A 128 -5.47 -1.52 25.93
N ALA A 129 -5.39 -2.32 24.86
CA ALA A 129 -4.14 -2.86 24.34
C ALA A 129 -3.15 -1.74 23.96
N ILE A 130 -3.60 -0.78 23.17
CA ILE A 130 -2.83 0.39 22.76
C ILE A 130 -2.30 1.16 23.97
N ASN A 131 -3.19 1.52 24.90
CA ASN A 131 -2.80 2.26 26.11
C ASN A 131 -1.75 1.52 26.95
N ARG A 132 -1.83 0.20 27.06
CA ARG A 132 -0.83 -0.60 27.78
C ARG A 132 0.53 -0.61 27.08
N LEU A 133 0.55 -0.77 25.78
CA LEU A 133 1.78 -0.75 24.97
C LEU A 133 2.44 0.63 25.02
N ARG A 134 1.67 1.70 24.85
CA ARG A 134 2.17 3.08 24.94
C ARG A 134 2.70 3.41 26.35
N SER A 135 1.99 2.96 27.40
CA SER A 135 2.45 3.13 28.80
C SER A 135 3.75 2.39 29.10
N ALA A 136 4.08 1.35 28.35
CA ALA A 136 5.35 0.63 28.44
C ALA A 136 6.47 1.26 27.57
N GLY A 137 6.19 2.36 26.89
CA GLY A 137 7.17 3.08 26.05
C GLY A 137 7.37 2.48 24.66
N LEU A 138 6.47 1.64 24.19
CA LEU A 138 6.49 1.12 22.82
C LEU A 138 5.79 2.13 21.88
N THR A 139 6.56 2.85 21.10
CA THR A 139 6.08 3.91 20.17
C THR A 139 5.92 3.43 18.72
N HIS A 140 6.11 2.14 18.49
CA HIS A 140 5.95 1.48 17.19
C HIS A 140 4.61 1.80 16.53
N THR A 141 4.54 1.71 15.21
CA THR A 141 3.26 1.58 14.52
C THR A 141 2.55 0.34 15.05
N LEU A 142 1.32 0.49 15.52
CA LEU A 142 0.48 -0.60 16.01
C LEU A 142 -0.50 -1.01 14.91
N MET A 143 -0.51 -2.29 14.57
CA MET A 143 -1.48 -2.84 13.62
C MET A 143 -2.63 -3.48 14.38
N VAL A 144 -3.85 -3.14 13.98
CA VAL A 144 -5.11 -3.56 14.61
C VAL A 144 -5.93 -4.35 13.63
N ASP A 145 -6.14 -5.63 13.91
CA ASP A 145 -6.92 -6.50 13.05
C ASP A 145 -8.42 -6.33 13.25
N ALA A 146 -9.15 -6.53 12.17
CA ALA A 146 -10.59 -6.52 12.16
C ALA A 146 -11.20 -7.66 12.99
N PRO A 147 -12.42 -7.51 13.53
CA PRO A 147 -13.21 -8.61 14.07
C PRO A 147 -13.75 -9.51 12.95
N ASN A 148 -14.58 -10.48 13.31
CA ASN A 148 -15.16 -11.46 12.39
C ASN A 148 -14.08 -12.28 11.67
N TRP A 149 -13.11 -12.82 12.45
CA TRP A 149 -11.99 -13.55 11.89
C TRP A 149 -11.23 -12.71 10.86
N GLY A 150 -10.90 -11.47 11.22
CA GLY A 150 -10.16 -10.55 10.39
C GLY A 150 -10.93 -9.97 9.18
N GLN A 151 -12.09 -10.52 8.82
CA GLN A 151 -12.76 -10.20 7.57
C GLN A 151 -13.74 -9.02 7.63
N ASP A 152 -14.06 -8.52 8.83
CA ASP A 152 -14.97 -7.36 9.04
C ASP A 152 -16.28 -7.40 8.23
N TRP A 153 -16.84 -8.59 8.02
CA TRP A 153 -18.04 -8.72 7.17
C TRP A 153 -19.26 -7.96 7.71
N GLN A 154 -19.27 -7.64 9.02
CA GLN A 154 -20.27 -6.79 9.65
C GLN A 154 -19.95 -5.29 9.54
N GLY A 155 -18.76 -4.92 9.08
CA GLY A 155 -18.30 -3.53 9.00
C GLY A 155 -18.04 -2.89 10.37
N LEU A 156 -17.75 -3.68 11.40
CA LEU A 156 -17.52 -3.18 12.76
C LEU A 156 -16.24 -2.35 12.83
N MET A 157 -15.12 -2.85 12.29
CA MET A 157 -13.88 -2.09 12.24
C MET A 157 -14.06 -0.82 11.41
N ARG A 158 -14.60 -0.93 10.20
CA ARG A 158 -14.80 0.22 9.32
C ARG A 158 -15.62 1.34 9.99
N ALA A 159 -16.70 0.96 10.71
CA ALA A 159 -17.56 1.94 11.37
C ALA A 159 -16.94 2.58 12.62
N ASN A 160 -15.97 1.91 13.26
CA ASN A 160 -15.46 2.29 14.59
C ASN A 160 -13.95 2.54 14.65
N ALA A 161 -13.24 2.43 13.53
CA ALA A 161 -11.79 2.68 13.44
C ALA A 161 -11.38 4.06 14.02
N PRO A 162 -12.12 5.16 13.77
CA PRO A 162 -11.79 6.45 14.38
C PRO A 162 -11.74 6.44 15.91
N ALA A 163 -12.60 5.64 16.56
CA ALA A 163 -12.61 5.55 18.03
C ALA A 163 -11.36 4.84 18.57
N VAL A 164 -10.88 3.82 17.85
CA VAL A 164 -9.63 3.11 18.20
C VAL A 164 -8.41 3.97 17.93
N LEU A 165 -8.37 4.65 16.77
CA LEU A 165 -7.29 5.58 16.43
C LEU A 165 -7.17 6.70 17.48
N SER A 166 -8.29 7.26 17.92
CA SER A 166 -8.33 8.31 18.95
C SER A 166 -7.86 7.86 20.32
N ALA A 167 -7.79 6.54 20.58
CA ALA A 167 -7.25 6.00 21.83
C ALA A 167 -5.70 5.98 21.85
N ASP A 168 -5.05 6.16 20.70
CA ASP A 168 -3.61 6.19 20.59
C ASP A 168 -3.08 7.63 20.70
N VAL A 169 -2.33 7.91 21.78
CA VAL A 169 -1.73 9.24 22.01
C VAL A 169 -0.68 9.62 20.96
N ASP A 170 -0.06 8.62 20.30
CA ASP A 170 0.94 8.82 19.24
C ASP A 170 0.30 8.92 17.85
N ASN A 171 -1.01 8.63 17.77
CA ASN A 171 -1.75 8.59 16.48
C ASN A 171 -1.04 7.73 15.41
N ASN A 172 -0.48 6.61 15.83
CA ASN A 172 0.37 5.73 15.02
C ASN A 172 -0.21 4.30 14.94
N VAL A 173 -1.43 4.20 14.42
CA VAL A 173 -2.17 2.95 14.21
C VAL A 173 -2.43 2.73 12.73
N VAL A 174 -2.30 1.49 12.26
CA VAL A 174 -2.78 1.02 10.96
C VAL A 174 -3.81 -0.08 11.17
N PHE A 175 -4.91 -0.02 10.42
CA PHE A 175 -5.97 -1.05 10.48
C PHE A 175 -5.69 -2.14 9.46
N SER A 176 -5.93 -3.39 9.87
CA SER A 176 -5.68 -4.59 9.05
C SER A 176 -6.97 -5.35 8.81
N VAL A 177 -7.28 -5.61 7.55
CA VAL A 177 -8.38 -6.48 7.14
C VAL A 177 -7.82 -7.72 6.46
N HIS A 178 -8.42 -8.88 6.73
CA HIS A 178 -8.10 -10.14 6.07
C HIS A 178 -9.15 -10.41 4.99
N MET A 179 -8.71 -10.36 3.73
CA MET A 179 -9.62 -10.47 2.59
C MET A 179 -9.62 -11.90 2.04
N TYR A 180 -10.52 -12.73 2.59
CA TYR A 180 -10.77 -14.06 2.10
C TYR A 180 -12.13 -14.15 1.38
N GLN A 181 -12.88 -15.25 1.49
CA GLN A 181 -14.10 -15.51 0.74
C GLN A 181 -15.23 -14.47 0.91
N VAL A 182 -15.20 -13.65 1.94
CA VAL A 182 -16.11 -12.48 2.05
C VAL A 182 -15.90 -11.51 0.89
N TYR A 183 -14.68 -11.44 0.37
CA TYR A 183 -14.22 -10.53 -0.69
C TYR A 183 -14.12 -11.26 -2.04
N ASP A 184 -15.20 -11.92 -2.44
CA ASP A 184 -15.32 -12.72 -3.67
C ASP A 184 -15.53 -11.90 -4.96
N THR A 185 -15.72 -10.58 -4.84
CA THR A 185 -15.98 -9.70 -5.99
C THR A 185 -15.20 -8.38 -5.88
N ALA A 186 -14.82 -7.85 -7.05
CA ALA A 186 -14.15 -6.56 -7.16
C ALA A 186 -14.92 -5.41 -6.45
N ASN A 187 -16.25 -5.42 -6.53
CA ASN A 187 -17.08 -4.40 -5.89
C ASN A 187 -16.97 -4.42 -4.35
N LYS A 188 -16.93 -5.59 -3.72
CA LYS A 188 -16.77 -5.72 -2.27
C LYS A 188 -15.39 -5.21 -1.84
N VAL A 189 -14.34 -5.61 -2.56
CA VAL A 189 -12.96 -5.16 -2.33
C VAL A 189 -12.84 -3.65 -2.44
N GLN A 190 -13.24 -3.09 -3.58
CA GLN A 190 -13.13 -1.66 -3.86
C GLN A 190 -13.95 -0.81 -2.87
N SER A 191 -15.18 -1.25 -2.56
CA SER A 191 -16.05 -0.54 -1.62
C SER A 191 -15.44 -0.49 -0.22
N TYR A 192 -14.79 -1.57 0.22
CA TYR A 192 -14.16 -1.61 1.54
C TYR A 192 -12.91 -0.72 1.60
N ILE A 193 -11.97 -0.90 0.68
CA ILE A 193 -10.73 -0.12 0.60
C ILE A 193 -11.04 1.38 0.43
N ASN A 194 -11.88 1.73 -0.53
CA ASN A 194 -12.24 3.13 -0.79
C ASN A 194 -12.91 3.79 0.42
N GLY A 195 -13.66 3.01 1.22
CA GLY A 195 -14.27 3.51 2.43
C GLY A 195 -13.26 3.98 3.47
N PHE A 196 -12.20 3.20 3.72
CA PHE A 196 -11.12 3.61 4.62
C PHE A 196 -10.34 4.81 4.09
N VAL A 197 -9.99 4.79 2.80
CA VAL A 197 -9.23 5.87 2.16
C VAL A 197 -10.00 7.18 2.17
N SER A 198 -11.32 7.15 1.86
CA SER A 198 -12.17 8.35 1.88
C SER A 198 -12.31 8.96 3.28
N ASP A 199 -12.22 8.13 4.31
CA ASP A 199 -12.29 8.57 5.70
C ASP A 199 -10.91 9.00 6.24
N GLY A 200 -9.86 8.96 5.41
CA GLY A 200 -8.49 9.31 5.78
C GLY A 200 -7.85 8.34 6.80
N LEU A 201 -8.33 7.10 6.85
CA LEU A 201 -7.86 6.09 7.80
C LEU A 201 -6.80 5.18 7.16
N PRO A 202 -5.68 4.90 7.85
CA PRO A 202 -4.64 3.99 7.36
C PRO A 202 -5.15 2.55 7.32
N LEU A 203 -5.02 1.89 6.17
CA LEU A 203 -5.44 0.51 5.95
C LEU A 203 -4.32 -0.34 5.36
N VAL A 204 -4.31 -1.61 5.71
CA VAL A 204 -3.55 -2.67 5.04
C VAL A 204 -4.44 -3.90 4.85
N VAL A 205 -4.26 -4.64 3.76
CA VAL A 205 -4.78 -6.00 3.63
C VAL A 205 -3.74 -6.92 4.25
N GLY A 206 -3.96 -7.31 5.52
CA GLY A 206 -2.97 -8.06 6.32
C GLY A 206 -2.84 -9.51 5.92
N GLU A 207 -3.92 -10.09 5.38
CA GLU A 207 -3.94 -11.43 4.81
C GLU A 207 -4.90 -11.50 3.62
N PHE A 208 -4.53 -12.27 2.59
CA PHE A 208 -5.40 -12.69 1.49
C PHE A 208 -4.71 -13.78 0.67
N ALA A 209 -5.50 -14.53 -0.08
CA ALA A 209 -5.02 -15.54 -1.03
C ALA A 209 -5.98 -15.61 -2.23
N ALA A 210 -5.73 -16.52 -3.18
CA ALA A 210 -6.59 -16.70 -4.35
C ALA A 210 -7.89 -17.44 -4.03
N ASP A 211 -7.89 -18.27 -3.00
CA ASP A 211 -9.08 -18.97 -2.48
C ASP A 211 -8.99 -19.14 -0.96
N HIS A 212 -10.08 -19.60 -0.32
CA HIS A 212 -10.09 -20.01 1.06
C HIS A 212 -11.15 -21.10 1.26
N PHE A 213 -10.72 -22.30 1.68
CA PHE A 213 -11.57 -23.49 1.75
C PHE A 213 -12.30 -23.80 0.42
N ALA A 214 -11.58 -23.63 -0.70
CA ALA A 214 -12.10 -23.79 -2.07
C ALA A 214 -13.22 -22.79 -2.45
N GLU A 215 -13.41 -21.73 -1.67
CA GLU A 215 -14.24 -20.58 -2.06
C GLU A 215 -13.34 -19.49 -2.67
N ASP A 216 -13.79 -18.92 -3.79
CA ASP A 216 -13.03 -17.94 -4.56
C ASP A 216 -12.84 -16.62 -3.81
N VAL A 217 -11.68 -16.00 -4.00
CA VAL A 217 -11.34 -14.66 -3.49
C VAL A 217 -10.98 -13.79 -4.70
N ALA A 218 -11.42 -12.55 -4.72
CA ALA A 218 -11.11 -11.64 -5.82
C ALA A 218 -9.68 -11.05 -5.68
N GLU A 219 -8.66 -11.91 -5.60
CA GLU A 219 -7.26 -11.53 -5.32
C GLU A 219 -6.69 -10.55 -6.35
N GLY A 220 -7.04 -10.70 -7.62
CA GLY A 220 -6.65 -9.75 -8.66
C GLY A 220 -7.24 -8.36 -8.43
N ALA A 221 -8.48 -8.29 -7.93
CA ALA A 221 -9.12 -7.02 -7.56
C ALA A 221 -8.52 -6.43 -6.28
N ILE A 222 -8.08 -7.26 -5.32
CA ILE A 222 -7.38 -6.82 -4.11
C ILE A 222 -6.07 -6.14 -4.50
N LEU A 223 -5.24 -6.79 -5.31
CA LEU A 223 -3.97 -6.25 -5.80
C LEU A 223 -4.18 -4.92 -6.54
N GLN A 224 -5.16 -4.88 -7.45
CA GLN A 224 -5.46 -3.68 -8.23
C GLN A 224 -5.97 -2.52 -7.36
N ALA A 225 -6.92 -2.79 -6.45
CA ALA A 225 -7.51 -1.76 -5.60
C ALA A 225 -6.49 -1.22 -4.58
N ALA A 226 -5.67 -2.11 -3.99
CA ALA A 226 -4.60 -1.72 -3.09
C ALA A 226 -3.57 -0.84 -3.78
N GLN A 227 -3.16 -1.19 -5.02
CA GLN A 227 -2.23 -0.37 -5.80
C GLN A 227 -2.81 1.00 -6.14
N ASN A 228 -4.07 1.05 -6.61
CA ASN A 228 -4.71 2.32 -6.98
C ASN A 228 -4.91 3.27 -5.77
N ALA A 229 -5.14 2.69 -4.59
CA ALA A 229 -5.42 3.44 -3.37
C ALA A 229 -4.17 3.72 -2.50
N GLY A 230 -2.99 3.23 -2.89
CA GLY A 230 -1.79 3.32 -2.07
C GLY A 230 -1.87 2.52 -0.75
N VAL A 231 -2.71 1.49 -0.70
CA VAL A 231 -2.91 0.61 0.46
C VAL A 231 -1.90 -0.54 0.42
N GLY A 232 -1.37 -0.92 1.58
CA GLY A 232 -0.46 -2.05 1.73
C GLY A 232 -1.16 -3.40 1.59
N TYR A 233 -0.41 -4.45 1.23
CA TYR A 233 -0.91 -5.82 1.26
C TYR A 233 0.17 -6.83 1.65
N LEU A 234 -0.25 -7.95 2.28
CA LEU A 234 0.57 -9.06 2.75
C LEU A 234 -0.14 -10.38 2.38
N GLY A 235 0.35 -11.10 1.37
CA GLY A 235 -0.25 -12.37 0.93
C GLY A 235 -0.07 -13.48 1.95
N TRP A 236 -1.08 -14.30 2.15
CA TRP A 236 -1.02 -15.51 2.98
C TRP A 236 -0.76 -16.72 2.09
N SER A 237 0.23 -17.55 2.41
CA SER A 237 1.43 -17.38 3.20
C SER A 237 2.61 -18.03 2.47
N TRP A 238 3.85 -17.82 2.90
CA TRP A 238 5.02 -18.30 2.15
C TRP A 238 4.94 -19.79 1.82
N SER A 239 4.76 -20.67 2.81
CA SER A 239 4.53 -22.11 2.60
C SER A 239 4.12 -22.79 3.91
N GLY A 240 3.65 -24.02 3.85
CA GLY A 240 3.42 -24.86 5.01
C GLY A 240 1.99 -24.91 5.52
N ASN A 241 1.02 -24.45 4.72
CA ASN A 241 -0.39 -24.64 5.03
C ASN A 241 -0.76 -26.13 5.08
N SER A 242 -1.84 -26.47 5.79
CA SER A 242 -2.37 -27.82 5.81
C SER A 242 -2.86 -28.26 4.43
N SER A 243 -3.01 -29.56 4.21
CA SER A 243 -3.48 -30.09 2.91
C SER A 243 -4.77 -29.47 2.41
N ASP A 244 -5.68 -29.07 3.33
CA ASP A 244 -6.97 -28.47 3.00
C ASP A 244 -6.85 -27.00 2.60
N LEU A 245 -5.71 -26.38 2.87
CA LEU A 245 -5.37 -25.00 2.61
C LEU A 245 -4.07 -24.85 1.79
N ALA A 246 -3.61 -25.91 1.15
CA ALA A 246 -2.36 -25.91 0.38
C ALA A 246 -2.39 -24.92 -0.82
N SER A 247 -3.58 -24.54 -1.30
CA SER A 247 -3.75 -23.52 -2.34
C SER A 247 -3.31 -22.12 -1.89
N LEU A 248 -3.20 -21.87 -0.58
CA LEU A 248 -2.74 -20.63 0.00
C LEU A 248 -1.21 -20.52 0.04
N ASP A 249 -0.48 -21.61 -0.19
CA ASP A 249 0.99 -21.59 -0.27
C ASP A 249 1.45 -20.77 -1.49
N ILE A 250 2.37 -19.84 -1.26
CA ILE A 250 2.99 -19.01 -2.30
C ILE A 250 4.06 -19.81 -3.03
N VAL A 251 4.83 -20.61 -2.28
CA VAL A 251 5.82 -21.54 -2.82
C VAL A 251 5.59 -22.95 -2.28
N GLU A 252 5.90 -23.97 -3.08
CA GLU A 252 5.83 -25.34 -2.63
C GLU A 252 7.03 -25.69 -1.74
N ASN A 253 6.77 -26.27 -0.57
CA ASN A 253 7.79 -26.80 0.33
C ASN A 253 8.94 -25.81 0.66
N PHE A 254 8.61 -24.53 0.86
CA PHE A 254 9.59 -23.45 1.14
C PHE A 254 10.64 -23.26 0.02
N ASN A 255 10.37 -23.73 -1.20
CA ASN A 255 11.30 -23.60 -2.31
C ASN A 255 10.93 -22.40 -3.21
N PRO A 256 11.72 -21.30 -3.20
CA PRO A 256 11.41 -20.09 -3.96
C PRO A 256 11.38 -20.29 -5.49
N SER A 257 11.98 -21.40 -5.99
CA SER A 257 11.93 -21.74 -7.42
C SER A 257 10.60 -22.38 -7.83
N ASN A 258 9.77 -22.80 -6.89
CA ASN A 258 8.50 -23.50 -7.13
C ASN A 258 7.31 -22.61 -6.70
N LEU A 259 7.11 -21.49 -7.41
CA LEU A 259 5.93 -20.67 -7.20
C LEU A 259 4.66 -21.44 -7.59
N THR A 260 3.66 -21.40 -6.73
CA THR A 260 2.30 -21.86 -7.05
C THR A 260 1.62 -20.88 -8.02
N SER A 261 0.42 -21.20 -8.50
CA SER A 261 -0.37 -20.25 -9.29
C SER A 261 -0.68 -18.97 -8.50
N TRP A 262 -1.03 -19.11 -7.21
CA TRP A 262 -1.19 -17.98 -6.29
C TRP A 262 0.12 -17.19 -6.15
N GLY A 263 1.24 -17.86 -5.91
CA GLY A 263 2.55 -17.22 -5.84
C GLY A 263 2.93 -16.47 -7.12
N GLN A 264 2.60 -17.00 -8.29
CA GLN A 264 2.81 -16.28 -9.56
C GLN A 264 1.98 -14.99 -9.63
N THR A 265 0.71 -15.05 -9.22
CA THR A 265 -0.17 -13.87 -9.19
C THR A 265 0.35 -12.82 -8.22
N LEU A 266 0.68 -13.20 -6.98
CA LEU A 266 1.13 -12.29 -5.93
C LEU A 266 2.48 -11.64 -6.23
N ILE A 267 3.44 -12.42 -6.73
CA ILE A 267 4.82 -11.95 -6.93
C ILE A 267 4.97 -11.30 -8.31
N ASN A 268 4.59 -12.00 -9.38
CA ASN A 268 4.88 -11.62 -10.76
C ASN A 268 3.69 -10.98 -11.50
N GLY A 269 2.52 -10.91 -10.87
CA GLY A 269 1.34 -10.27 -11.47
C GLY A 269 1.53 -8.77 -11.73
N ALA A 270 0.70 -8.19 -12.58
CA ALA A 270 0.81 -6.77 -12.99
C ALA A 270 0.80 -5.79 -11.80
N ASN A 271 0.05 -6.09 -10.73
CA ASN A 271 0.02 -5.32 -9.49
C ASN A 271 0.66 -6.09 -8.33
N GLY A 272 1.45 -7.09 -8.65
CA GLY A 272 2.17 -7.93 -7.70
C GLY A 272 3.40 -7.25 -7.10
N ILE A 273 4.05 -7.97 -6.20
CA ILE A 273 5.19 -7.46 -5.41
C ILE A 273 6.31 -6.93 -6.32
N ALA A 274 6.77 -7.72 -7.30
CA ALA A 274 7.89 -7.34 -8.16
C ALA A 274 7.64 -6.06 -8.98
N ALA A 275 6.37 -5.79 -9.32
CA ALA A 275 6.00 -4.64 -10.14
C ALA A 275 5.75 -3.36 -9.31
N THR A 276 5.41 -3.48 -8.02
CA THR A 276 4.83 -2.37 -7.24
C THR A 276 5.55 -2.07 -5.93
N SER A 277 6.50 -2.91 -5.53
CA SER A 277 7.25 -2.73 -4.29
C SER A 277 8.37 -1.70 -4.46
N ALA A 278 8.60 -0.94 -3.40
CA ALA A 278 9.76 -0.07 -3.25
C ALA A 278 10.40 -0.32 -1.88
N THR A 279 11.72 -0.32 -1.81
CA THR A 279 12.46 -0.47 -0.55
C THR A 279 12.06 0.64 0.42
N ALA A 280 11.86 0.30 1.70
CA ALA A 280 11.56 1.28 2.73
C ALA A 280 12.71 2.28 2.89
N SER A 281 12.37 3.57 3.04
CA SER A 281 13.35 4.66 3.08
C SER A 281 14.39 4.53 4.20
N VAL A 282 14.02 3.86 5.30
CA VAL A 282 14.94 3.57 6.41
C VAL A 282 16.18 2.76 5.95
N TYR A 283 16.06 1.98 4.87
CA TYR A 283 17.16 1.22 4.28
C TYR A 283 17.90 1.99 3.17
N SER A 284 17.30 3.04 2.63
CA SER A 284 17.91 3.85 1.55
C SER A 284 18.88 4.93 2.07
N GLY A 285 18.90 5.18 3.38
CA GLY A 285 19.71 6.20 4.05
C GLY A 285 20.96 5.68 4.74
N GLY A 286 21.35 4.41 4.59
CA GLY A 286 22.39 3.76 5.39
C GLY A 286 23.63 3.25 4.65
N ASP A 287 24.16 3.95 3.65
CA ASP A 287 25.54 3.71 3.22
C ASP A 287 26.51 4.69 3.90
N SER A 288 26.75 4.47 5.18
CA SER A 288 27.89 5.06 5.87
C SER A 288 28.30 4.22 7.07
N ASN A 289 28.85 3.02 6.83
CA ASN A 289 29.87 2.44 7.70
C ASN A 289 30.44 1.14 7.11
N ASN A 290 31.36 1.29 6.17
CA ASN A 290 32.46 0.32 6.04
C ASN A 290 33.76 1.10 6.08
N GLY A 291 34.57 0.80 7.09
CA GLY A 291 35.75 1.51 7.45
C GLY A 291 36.79 1.63 6.33
N GLY A 292 37.10 2.85 5.98
CA GLY A 292 38.18 3.22 5.10
C GLY A 292 38.32 4.74 5.14
N ASN A 293 39.14 5.21 6.03
CA ASN A 293 39.66 6.58 6.18
C ASN A 293 39.58 7.43 4.90
N SER A 294 38.68 8.43 4.87
CA SER A 294 38.85 9.64 4.05
C SER A 294 37.99 10.77 4.61
N ASN A 295 38.62 11.78 5.09
CA ASN A 295 38.21 13.16 5.37
C ASN A 295 36.77 13.56 5.05
N GLY A 296 36.13 14.17 6.06
CA GLY A 296 34.81 14.76 5.98
C GLY A 296 34.59 15.64 4.74
N GLY A 297 33.48 15.37 4.10
CA GLY A 297 32.91 16.18 3.03
C GLY A 297 31.44 15.88 2.95
N ASN A 298 30.59 16.84 3.34
CA ASN A 298 29.19 16.90 3.00
C ASN A 298 29.04 16.54 1.51
N ALA A 299 28.25 15.54 1.17
CA ALA A 299 27.85 15.30 -0.23
C ALA A 299 27.04 16.51 -0.68
N SER A 300 27.68 17.48 -1.28
CA SER A 300 27.04 18.62 -1.90
C SER A 300 26.84 18.27 -3.37
N CYS A 301 25.61 18.37 -3.86
CA CYS A 301 25.30 18.21 -5.29
C CYS A 301 25.82 19.39 -6.12
N GLY A 302 26.74 20.14 -5.57
CA GLY A 302 27.36 21.32 -6.16
C GLY A 302 26.84 22.63 -5.57
N THR A 303 27.26 23.73 -6.18
CA THR A 303 26.75 25.07 -5.86
C THR A 303 26.37 25.80 -7.14
N GLN A 304 25.30 26.59 -7.08
CA GLN A 304 24.90 27.53 -8.13
C GLN A 304 24.89 28.94 -7.53
N ASP A 305 25.63 29.85 -8.14
CA ASP A 305 25.77 31.23 -7.69
C ASP A 305 26.18 31.39 -6.20
N GLY A 306 26.94 30.39 -5.69
CA GLY A 306 27.41 30.36 -4.29
C GLY A 306 26.45 29.72 -3.32
N ASN A 307 25.25 29.26 -3.75
CA ASN A 307 24.29 28.56 -2.92
C ASN A 307 24.39 27.05 -3.17
N PRO A 308 24.20 26.18 -2.12
CA PRO A 308 24.15 24.73 -2.29
C PRO A 308 23.04 24.33 -3.26
N ILE A 309 23.26 23.30 -4.07
CA ILE A 309 22.21 22.66 -4.89
C ILE A 309 21.59 21.54 -4.07
N CYS A 310 20.25 21.47 -4.04
CA CYS A 310 19.51 20.37 -3.41
C CYS A 310 19.78 19.07 -4.17
N CYS A 311 20.05 18.01 -3.44
CA CYS A 311 20.25 16.67 -4.01
C CYS A 311 18.95 15.95 -4.29
N ASP A 312 17.89 16.25 -3.54
CA ASP A 312 16.55 15.74 -3.76
C ASP A 312 15.68 16.77 -4.49
N VAL A 313 15.15 16.39 -5.64
CA VAL A 313 14.25 17.24 -6.45
C VAL A 313 12.91 17.55 -5.76
N ASN A 314 12.57 16.79 -4.69
CA ASN A 314 11.37 17.01 -3.89
C ASN A 314 11.61 17.94 -2.68
N SER A 315 12.80 18.49 -2.53
CA SER A 315 13.13 19.42 -1.45
C SER A 315 12.43 20.78 -1.56
N ASP A 316 11.74 21.03 -2.66
CA ASP A 316 10.99 22.24 -2.99
C ASP A 316 9.50 21.90 -3.19
N PRO A 317 8.72 21.75 -2.12
CA PRO A 317 7.31 21.33 -2.22
C PRO A 317 6.36 22.42 -2.69
N ASP A 318 6.78 23.71 -2.68
CA ASP A 318 5.99 24.86 -3.11
C ASP A 318 6.40 25.41 -4.49
N GLY A 319 7.50 24.84 -5.05
CA GLY A 319 7.90 25.11 -6.44
C GLY A 319 8.55 26.49 -6.65
N ASP A 320 9.05 27.13 -5.59
CA ASP A 320 9.67 28.46 -5.65
C ASP A 320 11.15 28.44 -6.08
N GLY A 321 11.71 27.23 -6.30
CA GLY A 321 13.11 27.00 -6.70
C GLY A 321 14.08 26.92 -5.52
N TRP A 322 13.59 26.98 -4.29
CA TRP A 322 14.37 26.84 -3.07
C TRP A 322 13.87 25.66 -2.25
N GLY A 323 14.78 24.83 -1.79
CA GLY A 323 14.53 23.70 -0.93
C GLY A 323 15.25 23.77 0.40
N TRP A 324 15.03 22.78 1.25
CA TRP A 324 15.67 22.66 2.54
C TRP A 324 16.23 21.26 2.73
N GLU A 325 17.57 21.13 2.79
CA GLU A 325 18.28 19.87 3.02
C GLU A 325 19.42 20.06 4.00
N ASN A 326 19.70 19.02 4.79
CA ASN A 326 20.83 19.01 5.73
C ASN A 326 20.87 20.23 6.65
N ASN A 327 19.70 20.72 7.10
CA ASN A 327 19.54 21.92 7.93
C ASN A 327 20.02 23.24 7.29
N GLN A 328 20.00 23.31 5.95
CA GLN A 328 20.30 24.55 5.23
C GLN A 328 19.45 24.70 3.96
N SER A 329 19.29 25.94 3.54
CA SER A 329 18.62 26.29 2.29
C SER A 329 19.49 25.88 1.10
N CYS A 330 18.87 25.32 0.06
CA CYS A 330 19.52 24.92 -1.18
C CYS A 330 18.66 25.29 -2.40
N VAL A 331 19.28 25.41 -3.56
CA VAL A 331 18.62 25.72 -4.83
C VAL A 331 18.24 24.41 -5.53
N VAL A 332 16.98 24.26 -5.93
CA VAL A 332 16.54 23.15 -6.74
C VAL A 332 16.81 23.45 -8.21
N THR A 333 17.78 22.75 -8.79
CA THR A 333 18.07 22.87 -10.23
C THR A 333 17.30 21.80 -10.99
N ASN A 334 16.36 22.20 -11.83
CA ASN A 334 15.72 21.31 -12.81
C ASN A 334 16.75 20.90 -13.88
N SER A 335 17.61 19.95 -13.55
CA SER A 335 18.47 19.28 -14.53
C SER A 335 17.82 17.98 -14.96
N SER A 336 16.71 18.06 -15.68
CA SER A 336 16.19 16.94 -16.45
C SER A 336 16.88 16.90 -17.81
N ASN A 337 18.07 16.29 -17.84
CA ASN A 337 18.49 15.65 -19.07
C ASN A 337 17.77 14.30 -19.17
N ASN A 338 16.55 14.32 -19.67
CA ASN A 338 15.97 13.15 -20.29
C ASN A 338 15.29 13.61 -21.59
N SER A 339 15.97 13.31 -22.68
CA SER A 339 15.48 13.52 -24.03
C SER A 339 14.26 12.63 -24.25
N ASN A 340 13.09 13.21 -24.10
CA ASN A 340 11.90 12.77 -24.80
C ASN A 340 11.13 14.03 -25.22
N ASN A 341 11.07 14.21 -26.54
CA ASN A 341 10.44 15.29 -27.25
C ASN A 341 9.06 15.67 -26.69
N ASN A 342 9.03 16.75 -25.91
CA ASN A 342 7.86 17.58 -25.86
C ASN A 342 8.21 18.86 -26.66
N PRO A 343 7.48 19.21 -27.73
CA PRO A 343 7.76 20.41 -28.48
C PRO A 343 7.60 21.61 -27.55
N ALA A 344 8.59 22.47 -27.52
CA ALA A 344 8.51 23.73 -26.83
C ALA A 344 7.21 24.42 -27.27
N CYS A 345 6.34 24.70 -26.28
CA CYS A 345 5.15 25.48 -26.49
C CYS A 345 5.65 26.86 -26.95
N GLY A 346 5.47 27.15 -28.22
CA GLY A 346 5.99 28.36 -28.84
C GLY A 346 5.13 29.58 -28.54
N THR A 347 5.27 30.62 -29.35
CA THR A 347 4.37 31.76 -29.40
C THR A 347 3.68 31.80 -30.76
N GLN A 348 2.39 32.16 -30.78
CA GLN A 348 1.65 32.47 -31.99
C GLN A 348 1.35 33.96 -32.00
N ASP A 349 1.82 34.68 -33.01
CA ASP A 349 1.70 36.14 -33.18
C ASP A 349 2.16 36.92 -31.92
N GLY A 350 3.20 36.38 -31.21
CA GLY A 350 3.76 36.98 -30.00
C GLY A 350 3.01 36.63 -28.71
N THR A 351 1.97 35.81 -28.76
CA THR A 351 1.23 35.31 -27.59
C THR A 351 1.69 33.90 -27.25
N PRO A 352 1.95 33.58 -25.97
CA PRO A 352 2.33 32.22 -25.56
C PRO A 352 1.29 31.18 -25.95
N ILE A 353 1.74 29.97 -26.30
CA ILE A 353 0.90 28.79 -26.52
C ILE A 353 0.89 27.96 -25.23
N CYS A 354 -0.30 27.55 -24.74
CA CYS A 354 -0.43 26.69 -23.57
C CYS A 354 0.22 25.33 -23.80
N CYS A 355 0.95 24.86 -22.80
CA CYS A 355 1.62 23.55 -22.82
C CYS A 355 0.73 22.44 -22.27
N ASP A 356 -0.16 22.74 -21.33
CA ASP A 356 -1.09 21.78 -20.76
C ASP A 356 -2.42 21.82 -21.53
N ALA A 357 -2.86 20.68 -22.00
CA ALA A 357 -4.15 20.53 -22.69
C ALA A 357 -5.38 20.87 -21.80
N ASN A 358 -5.18 20.95 -20.48
CA ASN A 358 -6.23 21.31 -19.52
C ASN A 358 -6.21 22.80 -19.12
N SER A 359 -5.35 23.60 -19.71
CA SER A 359 -5.23 25.03 -19.40
C SER A 359 -6.43 25.87 -19.89
N ASP A 360 -7.29 25.29 -20.71
CA ASP A 360 -8.52 25.88 -21.26
C ASP A 360 -9.73 25.00 -20.86
N PRO A 361 -10.21 25.11 -19.60
CA PRO A 361 -11.27 24.26 -19.11
C PRO A 361 -12.67 24.58 -19.64
N ASP A 362 -12.87 25.76 -20.24
CA ASP A 362 -14.14 26.21 -20.81
C ASP A 362 -14.17 26.13 -22.34
N GLY A 363 -13.03 25.79 -22.98
CA GLY A 363 -12.95 25.51 -24.40
C GLY A 363 -13.07 26.76 -25.30
N ASP A 364 -12.76 27.94 -24.78
CA ASP A 364 -12.88 29.20 -25.52
C ASP A 364 -11.62 29.51 -26.36
N GLY A 365 -10.60 28.65 -26.30
CA GLY A 365 -9.34 28.78 -27.02
C GLY A 365 -8.27 29.59 -26.28
N TRP A 366 -8.54 29.99 -25.04
CA TRP A 366 -7.60 30.69 -24.17
C TRP A 366 -7.41 29.95 -22.85
N GLY A 367 -6.18 29.82 -22.44
CA GLY A 367 -5.81 29.19 -21.18
C GLY A 367 -5.01 30.12 -20.29
N TRP A 368 -4.70 29.62 -19.08
CA TRP A 368 -3.86 30.32 -18.11
C TRP A 368 -2.76 29.40 -17.61
N GLU A 369 -1.50 29.71 -17.91
CA GLU A 369 -0.32 29.00 -17.45
C GLU A 369 0.80 29.95 -17.06
N ASN A 370 1.58 29.60 -16.07
CA ASN A 370 2.73 30.36 -15.61
C ASN A 370 2.41 31.84 -15.36
N GLU A 371 1.25 32.10 -14.71
CA GLU A 371 0.74 33.44 -14.38
C GLU A 371 0.45 34.36 -15.58
N GLN A 372 0.24 33.80 -16.77
CA GLN A 372 -0.11 34.56 -17.97
C GLN A 372 -1.12 33.84 -18.87
N SER A 373 -1.86 34.60 -19.67
CA SER A 373 -2.75 34.05 -20.69
C SER A 373 -1.95 33.40 -21.81
N CYS A 374 -2.43 32.26 -22.27
CA CYS A 374 -1.86 31.53 -23.42
C CYS A 374 -2.95 31.07 -24.38
N ILE A 375 -2.60 30.83 -25.63
CA ILE A 375 -3.50 30.28 -26.65
C ILE A 375 -3.54 28.77 -26.49
N ALA A 376 -4.73 28.20 -26.21
CA ALA A 376 -4.92 26.76 -26.23
C ALA A 376 -4.98 26.25 -27.67
N VAL A 377 -3.94 25.61 -28.13
CA VAL A 377 -3.95 24.90 -29.43
C VAL A 377 -4.54 23.53 -29.23
N SER A 378 -5.69 23.30 -29.87
CA SER A 378 -6.20 21.94 -30.07
C SER A 378 -5.16 21.17 -30.87
N THR A 379 -4.32 20.35 -30.22
CA THR A 379 -3.49 19.40 -30.92
C THR A 379 -4.41 18.34 -31.51
N GLY A 380 -4.77 18.54 -32.77
CA GLY A 380 -5.31 17.48 -33.59
C GLY A 380 -4.25 16.39 -33.74
N ASP A 381 -4.71 15.16 -33.52
CA ASP A 381 -4.07 13.87 -33.73
C ASP A 381 -3.29 13.24 -32.57
N ASN A 382 -3.94 12.39 -31.73
CA ASN A 382 -3.92 10.95 -31.95
C ASN A 382 -4.78 10.16 -30.94
N SER A 383 -5.78 9.44 -31.52
CA SER A 383 -6.29 8.15 -31.04
C SER A 383 -7.00 8.07 -29.69
N SER A 384 -8.27 8.43 -29.69
CA SER A 384 -9.33 7.54 -29.19
C SER A 384 -10.64 7.96 -29.88
N SER A 385 -11.17 7.12 -30.73
CA SER A 385 -12.33 7.24 -31.57
C SER A 385 -13.60 7.73 -30.84
N GLY A 386 -13.84 9.02 -30.90
CA GLY A 386 -15.15 9.60 -30.79
C GLY A 386 -15.38 10.38 -32.08
N GLY A 387 -15.86 9.72 -33.14
CA GLY A 387 -16.21 10.35 -34.39
C GLY A 387 -17.32 11.38 -34.19
N SER A 388 -17.39 12.40 -35.03
CA SER A 388 -18.57 13.24 -35.16
C SER A 388 -19.38 12.80 -36.36
N CYS A 389 -20.70 12.89 -36.24
CA CYS A 389 -21.68 12.56 -37.29
C CYS A 389 -22.39 13.80 -37.75
N ASP A 390 -22.35 14.09 -39.05
CA ASP A 390 -23.18 15.15 -39.64
C ASP A 390 -24.56 14.56 -39.92
N TRP A 391 -25.52 14.83 -39.05
CA TRP A 391 -26.90 14.38 -39.19
C TRP A 391 -27.79 15.47 -39.75
N HIS A 392 -28.04 15.41 -41.04
CA HIS A 392 -28.86 16.39 -41.79
C HIS A 392 -28.39 17.84 -41.63
N GLY A 393 -27.07 18.08 -41.64
CA GLY A 393 -26.48 19.42 -41.51
C GLY A 393 -26.26 19.92 -40.08
N SER A 394 -26.44 19.04 -39.11
CA SER A 394 -26.06 19.26 -37.72
C SER A 394 -25.05 18.23 -37.24
N ILE A 395 -23.96 18.67 -36.59
CA ILE A 395 -22.89 17.78 -36.14
C ILE A 395 -23.16 17.31 -34.71
N TYR A 396 -23.17 16.00 -34.52
CA TYR A 396 -23.30 15.35 -33.21
C TYR A 396 -22.12 14.42 -32.93
N PRO A 397 -21.72 14.25 -31.67
CA PRO A 397 -20.73 13.28 -31.33
C PRO A 397 -21.26 11.85 -31.55
N VAL A 398 -20.38 10.92 -31.91
CA VAL A 398 -20.72 9.52 -32.01
C VAL A 398 -20.70 8.90 -30.60
N CYS A 399 -21.79 8.22 -30.23
CA CYS A 399 -21.91 7.54 -28.93
C CYS A 399 -20.86 6.41 -28.80
N GLN A 400 -20.32 6.26 -27.61
CA GLN A 400 -19.37 5.20 -27.31
C GLN A 400 -20.04 3.95 -26.75
N ASN A 401 -21.17 4.10 -26.06
CA ASN A 401 -21.87 2.97 -25.39
C ASN A 401 -23.26 2.70 -25.99
N THR A 402 -23.71 3.47 -26.98
CA THR A 402 -24.99 3.31 -27.65
C THR A 402 -24.76 2.62 -29.01
N SER A 403 -25.28 1.42 -29.19
CA SER A 403 -25.03 0.62 -30.40
C SER A 403 -25.94 0.96 -31.57
N SER A 404 -27.10 1.61 -31.33
CA SER A 404 -28.02 2.02 -32.40
C SER A 404 -28.89 3.21 -31.93
N GLY A 405 -29.28 4.10 -32.86
CA GLY A 405 -30.14 5.24 -32.56
C GLY A 405 -29.37 6.38 -31.88
N TRP A 406 -30.11 7.16 -31.10
CA TRP A 406 -29.61 8.31 -30.33
C TRP A 406 -29.33 7.90 -28.89
N GLY A 407 -28.26 8.45 -28.30
CA GLY A 407 -27.89 8.28 -26.92
C GLY A 407 -27.67 9.61 -26.20
N TRP A 408 -27.45 9.51 -24.90
CA TRP A 408 -27.08 10.65 -24.06
C TRP A 408 -25.82 10.25 -23.28
N GLU A 409 -24.67 10.81 -23.63
CA GLU A 409 -23.37 10.50 -23.02
C GLU A 409 -22.60 11.80 -22.78
N SER A 410 -21.88 11.88 -21.68
CA SER A 410 -21.09 13.06 -21.31
C SER A 410 -21.90 14.36 -21.31
N ASP A 411 -23.14 14.30 -20.75
CA ASP A 411 -24.09 15.42 -20.65
C ASP A 411 -24.54 16.05 -21.97
N GLN A 412 -24.42 15.30 -23.09
CA GLN A 412 -24.86 15.75 -24.41
C GLN A 412 -25.49 14.62 -25.23
N SER A 413 -26.32 15.00 -26.19
CA SER A 413 -26.89 14.04 -27.15
C SER A 413 -25.81 13.56 -28.10
N CYS A 414 -25.75 12.23 -28.33
CA CYS A 414 -24.89 11.62 -29.32
C CYS A 414 -25.67 10.66 -30.23
N ILE A 415 -25.10 10.31 -31.38
CA ILE A 415 -25.68 9.37 -32.34
C ILE A 415 -24.80 8.14 -32.46
N SER A 416 -25.37 6.95 -32.51
CA SER A 416 -24.55 5.73 -32.69
C SER A 416 -23.89 5.69 -34.07
N GLN A 417 -22.71 5.07 -34.19
CA GLN A 417 -22.00 4.94 -35.46
C GLN A 417 -22.88 4.25 -36.52
N MET A 418 -23.59 3.18 -36.13
CA MET A 418 -24.48 2.44 -37.03
C MET A 418 -25.59 3.34 -37.61
N THR A 419 -26.14 4.23 -36.78
CA THR A 419 -27.19 5.14 -37.23
C THR A 419 -26.64 6.26 -38.09
N CYS A 420 -25.45 6.76 -37.78
CA CYS A 420 -24.75 7.72 -38.62
C CYS A 420 -24.44 7.17 -40.01
N ASP A 421 -23.96 5.94 -40.10
CA ASP A 421 -23.58 5.28 -41.36
C ASP A 421 -24.81 4.88 -42.21
N SER A 422 -26.01 4.97 -41.66
CA SER A 422 -27.26 4.62 -42.37
C SER A 422 -27.96 5.79 -43.05
N GLN A 423 -27.33 6.96 -43.18
CA GLN A 423 -27.88 8.13 -43.92
C GLN A 423 -27.92 7.96 -45.42
#